data_80190e9faff34abf31907a8c36674872
#
_entry.id   80190e9faff34abf31907a8c36674872
#
_cell.length_a   1.000
_cell.length_b   1.000
_cell.length_c   1.000
_cell.angle_alpha   90.00
_cell.angle_beta   90.00
_cell.angle_gamma   90.00
#
_symmetry.space_group_name_H-M   'P 1'
#
loop_
_entity.id
_entity.type
_entity.pdbx_description
1 polymer ?
#
loop_
_entity_poly.entity_id
_entity_poly.type
_entity_poly.pdbx_seq_one_letter_code
_entity_poly.pdbx_strand_id
1 'polypeptide(L)'
;MNSLPHRTYFPWTQVCLFVLTLVVGSTAVASTTIAPDNPRLQYTGRIDYTHPTAPQMSWPGSSLTACFTGSSSLAVVLDDQLGKNYFNAFIDDDLAHPVILHCEQGKKSYAVADKLPPGPHKLLLTKRTEGEEGATTIRGLVLSDDGSLLTPPERPKHRMEIFGDSISSGMGNESPDDGPDHLVKDKNNFMTYGAIAARELHAELHVISQSGIGVMVSWFDFIMPQFYDQLSAVGNNDTQWDFSQWTPEVVVINLFQNDKWLIDREHRLKPTPSDEQRIKAYLDFVKSIRGKYPHAYIICALGSMDATEAGSKWPGYITAAVTRMKKEDPGEKIDTLFFEFTGFGGHPRVKQHQANAAKLTAFIRGKMGW
;
A
#
# COMPACT_ATOMS: atom_id res chain seq x y z
N MET A 1 -40.75 -97.69 -25.55
CA MET A 1 -41.66 -96.83 -24.84
C MET A 1 -40.80 -95.76 -24.11
N ASN A 2 -40.37 -94.76 -24.70
CA ASN A 2 -39.84 -93.62 -24.03
C ASN A 2 -39.74 -92.48 -25.06
N SER A 3 -40.59 -91.53 -24.90
CA SER A 3 -40.70 -90.33 -25.71
C SER A 3 -39.64 -89.28 -25.19
N LEU A 4 -38.81 -88.79 -26.10
CA LEU A 4 -37.91 -87.66 -25.86
C LEU A 4 -38.61 -86.34 -26.22
N PRO A 5 -38.46 -85.25 -25.47
CA PRO A 5 -39.06 -83.97 -25.72
C PRO A 5 -38.28 -83.14 -26.76
N HIS A 6 -39.00 -82.40 -27.60
CA HIS A 6 -38.50 -81.45 -28.57
C HIS A 6 -37.82 -80.25 -27.90
N ARG A 7 -36.59 -79.91 -28.35
CA ARG A 7 -35.90 -78.64 -28.07
C ARG A 7 -36.36 -77.58 -29.09
N THR A 8 -36.97 -76.53 -28.65
CA THR A 8 -37.24 -75.30 -29.38
C THR A 8 -36.02 -74.40 -29.31
N TYR A 9 -35.47 -74.00 -30.45
CA TYR A 9 -34.41 -73.00 -30.55
C TYR A 9 -35.08 -71.63 -30.66
N PHE A 10 -34.67 -70.68 -29.72
CA PHE A 10 -34.96 -69.26 -29.79
C PHE A 10 -33.79 -68.54 -30.50
N PRO A 11 -34.10 -67.65 -31.51
CA PRO A 11 -33.04 -66.86 -32.13
C PRO A 11 -32.59 -65.71 -31.25
N TRP A 12 -31.30 -65.59 -31.00
CA TRP A 12 -30.67 -64.46 -30.34
C TRP A 12 -30.57 -63.27 -31.29
N THR A 13 -31.41 -62.27 -31.05
CA THR A 13 -31.29 -60.93 -31.71
C THR A 13 -30.14 -60.20 -31.02
N GLN A 14 -29.04 -59.99 -31.71
CA GLN A 14 -27.95 -59.11 -31.23
C GLN A 14 -28.41 -57.65 -31.29
N VAL A 15 -28.62 -57.05 -30.13
CA VAL A 15 -28.81 -55.61 -29.96
C VAL A 15 -27.43 -54.95 -29.93
N CYS A 16 -27.01 -54.33 -31.04
CA CYS A 16 -25.82 -53.47 -31.07
C CYS A 16 -26.11 -52.16 -30.32
N LEU A 17 -25.57 -52.04 -29.09
CA LEU A 17 -25.60 -50.81 -28.33
C LEU A 17 -24.53 -49.88 -28.88
N PHE A 18 -24.90 -48.87 -29.66
CA PHE A 18 -24.00 -47.76 -30.02
C PHE A 18 -23.78 -46.88 -28.80
N VAL A 19 -22.62 -46.98 -28.14
CA VAL A 19 -22.18 -46.04 -27.12
C VAL A 19 -21.65 -44.81 -27.84
N LEU A 20 -22.45 -43.73 -27.88
CA LEU A 20 -22.05 -42.43 -28.37
C LEU A 20 -21.17 -41.79 -27.28
N THR A 21 -19.84 -41.88 -27.39
CA THR A 21 -18.91 -41.16 -26.53
C THR A 21 -18.95 -39.69 -26.93
N LEU A 22 -19.62 -38.86 -26.12
CA LEU A 22 -19.48 -37.40 -26.18
C LEU A 22 -18.07 -37.05 -25.73
N VAL A 23 -17.22 -36.72 -26.68
CA VAL A 23 -15.93 -36.05 -26.39
C VAL A 23 -16.26 -34.59 -26.06
N VAL A 24 -16.41 -34.27 -24.79
CA VAL A 24 -16.43 -32.87 -24.33
C VAL A 24 -15.00 -32.35 -24.51
N GLY A 25 -14.76 -31.74 -25.66
CA GLY A 25 -13.53 -31.03 -25.90
C GLY A 25 -13.46 -29.83 -24.91
N SER A 26 -12.59 -29.91 -23.91
CA SER A 26 -12.19 -28.73 -23.14
C SER A 26 -11.48 -27.80 -24.12
N THR A 27 -12.15 -26.74 -24.57
CA THR A 27 -11.51 -25.64 -25.28
C THR A 27 -10.57 -24.98 -24.25
N ALA A 28 -9.28 -25.18 -24.38
CA ALA A 28 -8.31 -24.39 -23.64
C ALA A 28 -8.53 -22.93 -24.06
N VAL A 29 -9.01 -22.11 -23.11
CA VAL A 29 -9.10 -20.66 -23.32
C VAL A 29 -7.68 -20.17 -23.53
N ALA A 30 -7.40 -19.52 -24.66
CA ALA A 30 -6.12 -18.88 -24.91
C ALA A 30 -5.88 -17.85 -23.81
N SER A 31 -4.65 -17.74 -23.33
CA SER A 31 -4.29 -16.74 -22.34
C SER A 31 -3.05 -15.98 -22.76
N THR A 32 -3.05 -14.67 -22.57
CA THR A 32 -1.93 -13.78 -22.83
C THR A 32 -1.27 -13.40 -21.51
N THR A 33 0.03 -13.71 -21.38
CA THR A 33 0.82 -13.29 -20.24
C THR A 33 1.50 -11.97 -20.55
N ILE A 34 1.27 -10.96 -19.72
CA ILE A 34 1.90 -9.64 -19.78
C ILE A 34 3.11 -9.65 -18.83
N ALA A 35 4.30 -9.43 -19.38
CA ALA A 35 5.52 -9.35 -18.60
C ALA A 35 5.51 -8.13 -17.65
N PRO A 36 6.10 -8.21 -16.45
CA PRO A 36 6.01 -7.14 -15.44
C PRO A 36 6.82 -5.89 -15.81
N ASP A 37 7.75 -5.98 -16.74
CA ASP A 37 8.55 -4.89 -17.31
C ASP A 37 7.92 -4.26 -18.57
N ASN A 38 6.69 -4.63 -18.91
CA ASN A 38 6.00 -4.04 -20.05
C ASN A 38 5.82 -2.52 -19.84
N PRO A 39 6.25 -1.65 -20.80
CA PRO A 39 6.23 -0.19 -20.63
C PRO A 39 4.82 0.41 -20.53
N ARG A 40 3.77 -0.36 -20.79
CA ARG A 40 2.39 0.03 -20.58
C ARG A 40 1.86 -0.27 -19.17
N LEU A 41 2.68 -0.88 -18.31
CA LEU A 41 2.39 -1.03 -16.90
C LEU A 41 2.93 0.20 -16.16
N GLN A 42 2.07 0.87 -15.40
CA GLN A 42 2.45 2.09 -14.69
C GLN A 42 2.58 1.82 -13.20
N TYR A 43 3.81 1.79 -12.72
CA TYR A 43 4.12 1.62 -11.30
C TYR A 43 4.21 2.97 -10.59
N THR A 44 3.79 3.01 -9.31
CA THR A 44 3.88 4.17 -8.42
C THR A 44 4.40 3.72 -7.05
N GLY A 45 5.26 4.52 -6.44
CA GLY A 45 5.95 4.22 -5.19
C GLY A 45 7.46 4.03 -5.41
N ARG A 46 8.21 3.78 -4.32
CA ARG A 46 9.60 3.35 -4.42
C ARG A 46 9.63 1.87 -4.82
N ILE A 47 9.64 1.64 -6.12
CA ILE A 47 9.69 0.29 -6.70
C ILE A 47 11.16 -0.12 -6.87
N ASP A 48 11.51 -1.30 -6.38
CA ASP A 48 12.85 -1.86 -6.58
C ASP A 48 12.96 -2.52 -7.95
N TYR A 49 13.75 -1.91 -8.84
CA TYR A 49 14.08 -2.38 -10.17
C TYR A 49 15.51 -2.94 -10.27
N THR A 50 16.13 -3.34 -9.17
CA THR A 50 17.45 -4.02 -9.18
C THR A 50 17.44 -5.20 -10.15
N HIS A 51 16.28 -5.85 -10.27
CA HIS A 51 15.98 -6.81 -11.34
C HIS A 51 14.86 -6.23 -12.23
N PRO A 52 15.20 -5.60 -13.38
CA PRO A 52 14.24 -4.86 -14.21
C PRO A 52 13.01 -5.67 -14.63
N THR A 53 13.16 -6.97 -14.87
CA THR A 53 12.07 -7.89 -15.25
C THR A 53 11.33 -8.49 -14.05
N ALA A 54 11.61 -8.01 -12.85
CA ALA A 54 11.05 -8.50 -11.60
C ALA A 54 10.87 -7.37 -10.56
N PRO A 55 10.11 -6.30 -10.91
CA PRO A 55 9.92 -5.16 -10.03
C PRO A 55 9.29 -5.58 -8.70
N GLN A 56 9.80 -5.01 -7.59
CA GLN A 56 9.41 -5.40 -6.26
C GLN A 56 8.75 -4.23 -5.51
N MET A 57 7.66 -4.52 -4.82
CA MET A 57 6.92 -3.61 -3.95
C MET A 57 7.13 -3.99 -2.49
N SER A 58 7.72 -3.10 -1.70
CA SER A 58 7.88 -3.28 -0.25
C SER A 58 7.15 -2.20 0.56
N TRP A 59 7.09 -0.97 0.05
CA TRP A 59 6.44 0.15 0.73
C TRP A 59 4.91 0.08 0.67
N PRO A 60 4.19 0.50 1.72
CA PRO A 60 2.74 0.59 1.71
C PRO A 60 2.26 1.59 0.65
N GLY A 61 1.09 1.33 0.05
CA GLY A 61 0.54 2.18 -1.01
C GLY A 61 1.23 2.08 -2.37
N SER A 62 2.35 1.33 -2.49
CA SER A 62 2.93 1.02 -3.80
C SER A 62 1.86 0.40 -4.71
N SER A 63 1.83 0.81 -5.97
CA SER A 63 0.74 0.42 -6.86
C SER A 63 1.19 0.12 -8.29
N LEU A 64 0.33 -0.62 -9.00
CA LEU A 64 0.42 -0.92 -10.42
C LEU A 64 -0.91 -0.56 -11.09
N THR A 65 -0.86 0.27 -12.13
CA THR A 65 -2.00 0.56 -13.00
C THR A 65 -1.77 -0.09 -14.37
N ALA A 66 -2.79 -0.76 -14.89
CA ALA A 66 -2.80 -1.34 -16.24
C ALA A 66 -4.16 -1.08 -16.90
N CYS A 67 -4.15 -0.57 -18.13
CA CYS A 67 -5.33 -0.52 -18.98
C CYS A 67 -5.24 -1.63 -20.02
N PHE A 68 -6.34 -2.34 -20.26
CA PHE A 68 -6.37 -3.48 -21.17
C PHE A 68 -7.74 -3.62 -21.87
N THR A 69 -7.78 -4.42 -22.91
CA THR A 69 -8.99 -4.75 -23.66
C THR A 69 -8.91 -6.15 -24.24
N GLY A 70 -10.01 -6.66 -24.76
CA GLY A 70 -10.07 -7.96 -25.44
C GLY A 70 -9.92 -9.15 -24.48
N SER A 71 -10.18 -8.96 -23.19
CA SER A 71 -10.12 -10.03 -22.20
C SER A 71 -11.37 -10.07 -21.35
N SER A 72 -11.91 -11.26 -21.13
CA SER A 72 -13.04 -11.51 -20.23
C SER A 72 -12.58 -11.82 -18.79
N SER A 73 -11.27 -12.03 -18.56
CA SER A 73 -10.73 -12.30 -17.24
C SER A 73 -9.36 -11.66 -17.03
N LEU A 74 -9.03 -11.43 -15.76
CA LEU A 74 -7.75 -10.89 -15.33
C LEU A 74 -7.26 -11.64 -14.10
N ALA A 75 -6.01 -12.06 -14.13
CA ALA A 75 -5.27 -12.49 -12.95
C ALA A 75 -3.96 -11.72 -12.79
N VAL A 76 -3.52 -11.55 -11.54
CA VAL A 76 -2.22 -10.96 -11.20
C VAL A 76 -1.31 -12.07 -10.67
N VAL A 77 -0.07 -12.14 -11.18
CA VAL A 77 0.92 -13.10 -10.70
C VAL A 77 1.87 -12.39 -9.76
N LEU A 78 1.83 -12.77 -8.49
CA LEU A 78 2.64 -12.22 -7.41
C LEU A 78 3.57 -13.30 -6.87
N ASP A 79 4.74 -12.88 -6.41
CA ASP A 79 5.71 -13.76 -5.74
C ASP A 79 6.03 -13.09 -4.39
N ASP A 80 5.34 -13.54 -3.36
CA ASP A 80 5.38 -12.91 -2.04
C ASP A 80 6.44 -13.54 -1.15
N GLN A 81 7.23 -12.70 -0.52
CA GLN A 81 8.37 -13.12 0.29
C GLN A 81 7.95 -13.96 1.51
N LEU A 82 6.92 -13.53 2.24
CA LEU A 82 6.55 -14.11 3.53
C LEU A 82 5.13 -14.71 3.55
N GLY A 83 4.33 -14.52 2.50
CA GLY A 83 2.93 -14.92 2.48
C GLY A 83 2.03 -14.12 3.41
N LYS A 84 2.39 -12.87 3.70
CA LYS A 84 1.69 -12.02 4.66
C LYS A 84 1.12 -10.75 4.05
N ASN A 85 1.49 -10.42 2.81
CA ASN A 85 1.01 -9.20 2.18
C ASN A 85 -0.44 -9.31 1.72
N TYR A 86 -1.09 -8.15 1.71
CA TYR A 86 -2.44 -7.97 1.17
C TYR A 86 -2.40 -6.87 0.10
N PHE A 87 -3.22 -7.04 -0.93
CA PHE A 87 -3.44 -6.04 -1.98
C PHE A 87 -4.91 -5.77 -2.17
N ASN A 88 -5.25 -4.52 -2.54
CA ASN A 88 -6.53 -4.20 -3.18
C ASN A 88 -6.32 -4.25 -4.70
N ALA A 89 -7.21 -4.92 -5.41
CA ALA A 89 -7.32 -4.86 -6.85
C ALA A 89 -8.68 -4.24 -7.21
N PHE A 90 -8.65 -3.06 -7.81
CA PHE A 90 -9.83 -2.33 -8.26
C PHE A 90 -9.95 -2.46 -9.78
N ILE A 91 -11.16 -2.70 -10.27
CA ILE A 91 -11.47 -2.70 -11.68
C ILE A 91 -12.34 -1.49 -12.01
N ASP A 92 -11.99 -0.79 -13.10
CA ASP A 92 -12.78 0.28 -13.70
C ASP A 92 -13.16 1.42 -12.72
N ASP A 93 -12.22 1.75 -11.83
CA ASP A 93 -12.38 2.77 -10.80
C ASP A 93 -13.50 2.52 -9.77
N ASP A 94 -13.99 1.29 -9.65
CA ASP A 94 -14.88 0.90 -8.56
C ASP A 94 -14.08 0.79 -7.25
N LEU A 95 -13.77 1.94 -6.66
CA LEU A 95 -12.98 2.03 -5.43
C LEU A 95 -13.75 1.58 -4.17
N ALA A 96 -15.05 1.36 -4.29
CA ALA A 96 -15.88 0.89 -3.19
C ALA A 96 -15.83 -0.65 -3.01
N HIS A 97 -15.53 -1.39 -4.09
CA HIS A 97 -15.59 -2.86 -4.08
C HIS A 97 -14.28 -3.50 -4.57
N PRO A 98 -13.17 -3.37 -3.82
CA PRO A 98 -11.92 -4.02 -4.18
C PRO A 98 -12.00 -5.54 -4.07
N VAL A 99 -11.35 -6.24 -4.98
CA VAL A 99 -10.96 -7.63 -4.75
C VAL A 99 -9.73 -7.61 -3.83
N ILE A 100 -9.87 -8.18 -2.63
CA ILE A 100 -8.77 -8.24 -1.65
C ILE A 100 -7.98 -9.52 -1.92
N LEU A 101 -6.70 -9.36 -2.25
CA LEU A 101 -5.78 -10.47 -2.45
C LEU A 101 -4.97 -10.68 -1.17
N HIS A 102 -5.06 -11.87 -0.58
CA HIS A 102 -4.18 -12.34 0.48
C HIS A 102 -3.06 -13.16 -0.17
N CYS A 103 -1.83 -12.69 -0.09
CA CYS A 103 -0.70 -13.38 -0.69
C CYS A 103 -0.32 -14.63 0.11
N GLU A 104 -0.08 -15.73 -0.60
CA GLU A 104 0.63 -16.88 -0.10
C GLU A 104 2.12 -16.75 -0.41
N GLN A 105 2.98 -17.36 0.37
CA GLN A 105 4.42 -17.35 0.14
C GLN A 105 4.79 -17.98 -1.22
N GLY A 106 5.71 -17.32 -1.92
CA GLY A 106 6.18 -17.72 -3.23
C GLY A 106 5.27 -17.25 -4.37
N LYS A 107 5.54 -17.76 -5.58
CA LYS A 107 4.86 -17.34 -6.80
C LYS A 107 3.48 -17.97 -6.91
N LYS A 108 2.44 -17.14 -6.98
CA LYS A 108 1.03 -17.53 -7.12
C LYS A 108 0.31 -16.63 -8.12
N SER A 109 -0.78 -17.16 -8.69
CA SER A 109 -1.69 -16.42 -9.56
C SER A 109 -2.99 -16.15 -8.81
N TYR A 110 -3.43 -14.90 -8.79
CA TYR A 110 -4.62 -14.43 -8.09
C TYR A 110 -5.63 -13.92 -9.11
N ALA A 111 -6.80 -14.55 -9.17
CA ALA A 111 -7.91 -14.09 -10.00
C ALA A 111 -8.43 -12.75 -9.46
N VAL A 112 -8.57 -11.77 -10.35
CA VAL A 112 -9.12 -10.45 -10.04
C VAL A 112 -10.51 -10.29 -10.65
N ALA A 113 -10.69 -10.79 -11.87
CA ALA A 113 -11.97 -10.79 -12.56
C ALA A 113 -12.11 -12.01 -13.47
N ASP A 114 -13.33 -12.53 -13.64
CA ASP A 114 -13.62 -13.73 -14.45
C ASP A 114 -14.75 -13.53 -15.48
N LYS A 115 -15.42 -12.38 -15.47
CA LYS A 115 -16.57 -12.06 -16.34
C LYS A 115 -16.61 -10.58 -16.71
N LEU A 116 -15.50 -10.06 -17.21
CA LEU A 116 -15.48 -8.69 -17.70
C LEU A 116 -16.31 -8.55 -18.97
N PRO A 117 -17.13 -7.50 -19.10
CA PRO A 117 -17.84 -7.22 -20.33
C PRO A 117 -16.85 -6.88 -21.46
N PRO A 118 -17.25 -6.96 -22.74
CA PRO A 118 -16.41 -6.48 -23.83
C PRO A 118 -16.11 -4.97 -23.71
N GLY A 119 -14.85 -4.59 -23.89
CA GLY A 119 -14.45 -3.17 -23.86
C GLY A 119 -13.08 -2.93 -23.21
N PRO A 120 -12.73 -1.67 -23.04
CA PRO A 120 -11.54 -1.28 -22.27
C PRO A 120 -11.78 -1.41 -20.78
N HIS A 121 -10.79 -1.90 -20.05
CA HIS A 121 -10.80 -2.04 -18.61
C HIS A 121 -9.54 -1.43 -18.00
N LYS A 122 -9.62 -1.07 -16.71
CA LYS A 122 -8.51 -0.58 -15.91
C LYS A 122 -8.36 -1.38 -14.63
N LEU A 123 -7.16 -1.89 -14.40
CA LEU A 123 -6.73 -2.42 -13.11
C LEU A 123 -5.99 -1.32 -12.34
N LEU A 124 -6.31 -1.13 -11.06
CA LEU A 124 -5.46 -0.50 -10.07
C LEU A 124 -5.19 -1.53 -8.95
N LEU A 125 -3.94 -1.98 -8.86
CA LEU A 125 -3.46 -2.88 -7.81
C LEU A 125 -2.67 -2.06 -6.79
N THR A 126 -3.04 -2.09 -5.50
CA THR A 126 -2.36 -1.33 -4.44
C THR A 126 -1.97 -2.22 -3.27
N LYS A 127 -0.72 -2.09 -2.80
CA LYS A 127 -0.24 -2.80 -1.61
C LYS A 127 -0.86 -2.19 -0.35
N ARG A 128 -1.57 -3.01 0.43
CA ARG A 128 -2.24 -2.60 1.67
C ARG A 128 -1.29 -2.50 2.84
N THR A 129 -0.32 -3.40 2.88
CA THR A 129 0.61 -3.71 3.98
C THR A 129 1.95 -2.99 3.82
N GLU A 130 2.76 -2.99 4.87
CA GLU A 130 4.06 -2.34 4.94
C GLU A 130 5.24 -3.32 4.79
N GLY A 131 6.47 -2.87 5.05
CA GLY A 131 7.66 -3.71 4.88
C GLY A 131 7.82 -4.83 5.91
N GLU A 132 7.14 -4.75 7.06
CA GLU A 132 7.12 -5.81 8.07
C GLU A 132 6.51 -7.12 7.54
N GLU A 133 5.57 -7.02 6.62
CA GLU A 133 4.99 -8.16 5.93
C GLU A 133 5.82 -8.66 4.76
N GLY A 134 7.00 -8.08 4.55
CA GLY A 134 7.92 -8.45 3.46
C GLY A 134 7.63 -7.71 2.15
N ALA A 135 8.40 -8.07 1.15
CA ALA A 135 8.27 -7.56 -0.21
C ALA A 135 7.49 -8.53 -1.10
N THR A 136 6.84 -7.97 -2.13
CA THR A 136 6.14 -8.75 -3.16
C THR A 136 6.71 -8.40 -4.52
N THR A 137 7.20 -9.40 -5.25
CA THR A 137 7.66 -9.24 -6.63
C THR A 137 6.49 -9.41 -7.59
N ILE A 138 6.30 -8.45 -8.48
CA ILE A 138 5.30 -8.55 -9.54
C ILE A 138 5.88 -9.46 -10.63
N ARG A 139 5.15 -10.53 -11.00
CA ARG A 139 5.54 -11.50 -12.03
C ARG A 139 4.75 -11.33 -13.32
N GLY A 140 3.76 -10.43 -13.33
CA GLY A 140 2.99 -10.06 -14.51
C GLY A 140 1.49 -10.16 -14.34
N LEU A 141 0.78 -9.98 -15.44
CA LEU A 141 -0.67 -10.13 -15.53
C LEU A 141 -0.99 -11.28 -16.51
N VAL A 142 -2.12 -11.94 -16.29
CA VAL A 142 -2.66 -12.94 -17.19
C VAL A 142 -4.04 -12.47 -17.64
N LEU A 143 -4.18 -12.30 -18.95
CA LEU A 143 -5.44 -11.97 -19.63
C LEU A 143 -5.93 -13.19 -20.37
N SER A 144 -7.25 -13.40 -20.45
CA SER A 144 -7.86 -14.42 -21.31
C SER A 144 -7.96 -13.92 -22.74
N ASP A 145 -8.25 -14.84 -23.64
CA ASP A 145 -8.52 -14.59 -25.05
C ASP A 145 -7.37 -13.81 -25.74
N ASP A 146 -7.68 -12.86 -26.59
CA ASP A 146 -6.73 -11.98 -27.29
C ASP A 146 -6.44 -10.69 -26.49
N GLY A 147 -6.49 -10.77 -25.16
CA GLY A 147 -6.28 -9.63 -24.26
C GLY A 147 -4.95 -8.91 -24.50
N SER A 148 -5.01 -7.59 -24.57
CA SER A 148 -3.84 -6.74 -24.83
C SER A 148 -3.87 -5.48 -23.96
N LEU A 149 -2.68 -4.93 -23.65
CA LEU A 149 -2.56 -3.67 -22.92
C LEU A 149 -2.87 -2.47 -23.81
N LEU A 150 -3.60 -1.52 -23.26
CA LEU A 150 -3.79 -0.17 -23.75
C LEU A 150 -2.74 0.78 -23.16
N THR A 151 -2.69 2.00 -23.67
CA THR A 151 -1.89 3.08 -23.07
C THR A 151 -2.40 3.36 -21.66
N PRO A 152 -1.51 3.44 -20.65
CA PRO A 152 -1.93 3.80 -19.29
C PRO A 152 -2.42 5.26 -19.24
N PRO A 153 -3.21 5.64 -18.19
CA PRO A 153 -3.65 7.01 -18.03
C PRO A 153 -2.46 7.96 -17.78
N GLU A 154 -2.65 9.24 -18.01
CA GLU A 154 -1.69 10.25 -17.59
C GLU A 154 -1.46 10.19 -16.08
N ARG A 155 -0.20 10.39 -15.66
CA ARG A 155 0.11 10.47 -14.23
C ARG A 155 -0.53 11.70 -13.60
N PRO A 156 -0.91 11.63 -12.31
CA PRO A 156 -1.28 12.81 -11.55
C PRO A 156 -0.22 13.93 -11.69
N LYS A 157 -0.66 15.18 -11.77
CA LYS A 157 0.25 16.34 -11.94
C LYS A 157 1.02 16.65 -10.66
N HIS A 158 0.36 16.44 -9.52
CA HIS A 158 0.92 16.76 -8.21
C HIS A 158 1.59 15.54 -7.59
N ARG A 159 2.53 15.78 -6.66
CA ARG A 159 3.33 14.73 -6.01
C ARG A 159 3.43 14.97 -4.52
N MET A 160 3.09 13.96 -3.76
CA MET A 160 3.17 13.96 -2.29
C MET A 160 4.03 12.80 -1.79
N GLU A 161 4.87 13.05 -0.78
CA GLU A 161 5.54 11.97 -0.04
C GLU A 161 5.21 12.09 1.45
N ILE A 162 5.00 10.94 2.10
CA ILE A 162 4.69 10.88 3.53
C ILE A 162 5.76 10.05 4.22
N PHE A 163 6.37 10.63 5.25
CA PHE A 163 7.20 9.93 6.22
C PHE A 163 6.38 9.75 7.49
N GLY A 164 6.20 8.49 7.92
CA GLY A 164 5.29 8.22 9.03
C GLY A 164 5.50 6.88 9.71
N ASP A 165 4.62 6.63 10.65
CA ASP A 165 4.55 5.39 11.43
C ASP A 165 3.31 4.55 11.07
N SER A 166 2.82 3.76 12.03
CA SER A 166 1.64 2.91 11.88
C SER A 166 0.39 3.65 11.41
N ILE A 167 0.23 4.92 11.79
CA ILE A 167 -0.92 5.74 11.37
C ILE A 167 -0.85 5.99 9.86
N SER A 168 0.35 6.23 9.33
CA SER A 168 0.56 6.44 7.89
C SER A 168 0.58 5.13 7.10
N SER A 169 1.01 4.01 7.72
CA SER A 169 0.92 2.67 7.12
C SER A 169 -0.52 2.16 7.02
N GLY A 170 -1.40 2.57 7.95
CA GLY A 170 -2.79 2.12 8.02
C GLY A 170 -3.00 0.91 8.92
N MET A 171 -2.19 0.79 10.00
CA MET A 171 -2.33 -0.27 11.00
C MET A 171 -3.74 -0.30 11.58
N GLY A 172 -4.42 -1.45 11.45
CA GLY A 172 -5.71 -1.70 12.05
C GLY A 172 -6.83 -0.74 11.66
N ASN A 173 -6.70 0.00 10.55
CA ASN A 173 -7.68 1.02 10.20
C ASN A 173 -9.02 0.44 9.73
N GLU A 174 -9.07 -0.82 9.30
CA GLU A 174 -10.30 -1.55 8.99
C GLU A 174 -10.77 -2.46 10.14
N SER A 175 -10.09 -2.46 11.29
CA SER A 175 -10.57 -3.18 12.47
C SER A 175 -11.86 -2.58 13.01
N PRO A 176 -12.76 -3.37 13.63
CA PRO A 176 -13.88 -2.85 14.39
C PRO A 176 -13.42 -1.88 15.50
N ASP A 177 -14.29 -0.94 15.91
CA ASP A 177 -13.93 0.09 16.88
C ASP A 177 -13.46 -0.50 18.24
N ASP A 178 -14.01 -1.62 18.65
CA ASP A 178 -13.68 -2.38 19.87
C ASP A 178 -12.78 -3.60 19.61
N GLY A 179 -12.36 -3.80 18.36
CA GLY A 179 -11.53 -4.94 17.94
C GLY A 179 -10.03 -4.70 18.11
N PRO A 180 -9.22 -5.79 18.02
CA PRO A 180 -7.77 -5.67 18.02
C PRO A 180 -7.31 -4.92 16.76
N ASP A 181 -6.37 -4.00 16.90
CA ASP A 181 -5.90 -3.14 15.81
C ASP A 181 -4.53 -3.52 15.24
N HIS A 182 -4.08 -4.75 15.51
CA HIS A 182 -2.77 -5.26 15.08
C HIS A 182 -2.85 -6.41 14.04
N LEU A 183 -4.05 -6.73 13.56
CA LEU A 183 -4.21 -7.81 12.59
C LEU A 183 -3.82 -7.34 11.19
N VAL A 184 -2.95 -8.10 10.54
CA VAL A 184 -2.41 -7.75 9.19
C VAL A 184 -3.52 -7.59 8.15
N LYS A 185 -4.57 -8.42 8.20
CA LYS A 185 -5.73 -8.34 7.30
C LYS A 185 -6.49 -7.01 7.36
N ASP A 186 -6.40 -6.33 8.50
CA ASP A 186 -7.09 -5.05 8.76
C ASP A 186 -6.19 -3.83 8.50
N LYS A 187 -4.94 -4.04 8.03
CA LYS A 187 -4.09 -2.97 7.48
C LYS A 187 -4.57 -2.60 6.09
N ASN A 188 -4.78 -1.31 5.83
CA ASN A 188 -5.13 -0.84 4.50
C ASN A 188 -4.59 0.57 4.22
N ASN A 189 -3.40 0.66 3.61
CA ASN A 189 -2.80 1.95 3.28
C ASN A 189 -3.69 2.80 2.37
N PHE A 190 -4.45 2.18 1.45
CA PHE A 190 -5.36 2.89 0.56
C PHE A 190 -6.42 3.73 1.29
N MET A 191 -6.79 3.33 2.51
CA MET A 191 -7.77 4.00 3.37
C MET A 191 -7.12 4.90 4.43
N THR A 192 -5.83 5.21 4.33
CA THR A 192 -5.17 6.16 5.21
C THR A 192 -5.46 7.61 4.83
N TYR A 193 -5.26 8.50 5.80
CA TYR A 193 -5.44 9.95 5.61
C TYR A 193 -4.63 10.49 4.42
N GLY A 194 -3.41 9.99 4.25
CA GLY A 194 -2.52 10.42 3.18
C GLY A 194 -2.98 9.93 1.81
N ALA A 195 -3.38 8.66 1.71
CA ALA A 195 -3.84 8.09 0.45
C ALA A 195 -5.21 8.67 0.02
N ILE A 196 -6.10 8.97 0.98
CA ILE A 196 -7.38 9.65 0.70
C ILE A 196 -7.10 11.06 0.21
N ALA A 197 -6.27 11.84 0.93
CA ALA A 197 -5.93 13.22 0.56
C ALA A 197 -5.25 13.30 -0.81
N ALA A 198 -4.32 12.38 -1.12
CA ALA A 198 -3.66 12.33 -2.42
C ALA A 198 -4.66 12.11 -3.57
N ARG A 199 -5.64 11.19 -3.40
CA ARG A 199 -6.70 10.99 -4.40
C ARG A 199 -7.56 12.23 -4.59
N GLU A 200 -7.96 12.91 -3.50
CA GLU A 200 -8.77 14.13 -3.55
C GLU A 200 -8.02 15.32 -4.18
N LEU A 201 -6.70 15.32 -4.09
CA LEU A 201 -5.81 16.34 -4.65
C LEU A 201 -5.27 15.98 -6.04
N HIS A 202 -5.64 14.83 -6.60
CA HIS A 202 -5.09 14.30 -7.85
C HIS A 202 -3.55 14.27 -7.82
N ALA A 203 -2.97 13.81 -6.70
CA ALA A 203 -1.54 13.71 -6.48
C ALA A 203 -1.05 12.25 -6.53
N GLU A 204 0.10 12.03 -7.15
CA GLU A 204 0.87 10.80 -7.01
C GLU A 204 1.46 10.74 -5.60
N LEU A 205 1.38 9.58 -4.95
CA LEU A 205 1.76 9.43 -3.55
C LEU A 205 2.84 8.38 -3.37
N HIS A 206 3.90 8.73 -2.62
CA HIS A 206 4.83 7.80 -1.99
C HIS A 206 4.61 7.79 -0.48
N VAL A 207 4.57 6.60 0.14
CA VAL A 207 4.42 6.44 1.59
C VAL A 207 5.62 5.68 2.13
N ILE A 208 6.42 6.36 2.95
CA ILE A 208 7.61 5.85 3.60
C ILE A 208 7.29 5.71 5.09
N SER A 209 6.76 4.57 5.44
CA SER A 209 6.26 4.37 6.80
C SER A 209 6.47 2.93 7.27
N GLN A 210 6.60 2.79 8.58
CA GLN A 210 6.75 1.52 9.29
C GLN A 210 6.04 1.63 10.64
N SER A 211 5.17 0.66 10.95
CA SER A 211 4.55 0.58 12.28
C SER A 211 5.59 0.43 13.37
N GLY A 212 5.45 1.22 14.43
CA GLY A 212 6.39 1.18 15.54
C GLY A 212 7.64 2.04 15.40
N ILE A 213 7.86 2.71 14.26
CA ILE A 213 9.03 3.55 14.05
C ILE A 213 8.89 4.90 14.74
N GLY A 214 9.97 5.40 15.30
CA GLY A 214 10.10 6.74 15.88
C GLY A 214 11.29 7.50 15.30
N VAL A 215 11.45 8.73 15.74
CA VAL A 215 12.57 9.60 15.35
C VAL A 215 13.78 9.43 16.27
N MET A 216 13.55 9.17 17.55
CA MET A 216 14.61 8.99 18.57
C MET A 216 14.70 7.52 19.03
N VAL A 217 13.58 6.82 19.04
CA VAL A 217 13.48 5.44 19.52
C VAL A 217 12.29 4.75 18.86
N SER A 218 12.46 3.46 18.53
CA SER A 218 11.45 2.61 17.88
C SER A 218 11.15 1.38 18.74
N TRP A 219 10.13 0.62 18.36
CA TRP A 219 9.86 -0.70 18.93
C TRP A 219 10.90 -1.76 18.55
N PHE A 220 11.77 -1.45 17.59
CA PHE A 220 12.87 -2.26 17.08
C PHE A 220 14.18 -1.43 17.07
N ASP A 221 15.27 -1.94 16.55
CA ASP A 221 16.63 -1.43 16.70
C ASP A 221 17.06 -0.33 15.69
N PHE A 222 16.14 0.15 14.85
CA PHE A 222 16.39 1.26 13.96
C PHE A 222 15.30 2.34 14.07
N ILE A 223 15.62 3.55 13.63
CA ILE A 223 14.74 4.73 13.71
C ILE A 223 14.54 5.35 12.34
N MET A 224 13.52 6.19 12.19
CA MET A 224 13.20 6.82 10.90
C MET A 224 14.39 7.53 10.24
N PRO A 225 15.28 8.26 10.94
CA PRO A 225 16.50 8.82 10.34
C PRO A 225 17.48 7.82 9.72
N GLN A 226 17.36 6.53 10.04
CA GLN A 226 18.18 5.44 9.49
C GLN A 226 17.43 4.65 8.40
N PHE A 227 16.14 4.93 8.22
CA PHE A 227 15.25 4.14 7.38
C PHE A 227 14.68 4.91 6.18
N TYR A 228 14.53 6.23 6.29
CA TYR A 228 13.81 7.06 5.34
C TYR A 228 14.39 7.08 3.92
N ASP A 229 15.67 6.80 3.76
CA ASP A 229 16.38 6.85 2.48
C ASP A 229 16.62 5.49 1.83
N GLN A 230 16.01 4.42 2.37
CA GLN A 230 16.08 3.10 1.77
C GLN A 230 15.19 2.98 0.53
N LEU A 231 15.61 2.14 -0.42
CA LEU A 231 14.80 1.71 -1.55
C LEU A 231 13.80 0.63 -1.11
N SER A 232 14.23 -0.33 -0.31
CA SER A 232 13.39 -1.40 0.24
C SER A 232 12.92 -1.08 1.65
N ALA A 233 11.64 -1.36 1.96
CA ALA A 233 11.04 -1.21 3.28
C ALA A 233 11.25 -2.43 4.20
N VAL A 234 11.95 -3.48 3.75
CA VAL A 234 12.10 -4.72 4.52
C VAL A 234 13.22 -4.59 5.54
N GLY A 235 12.87 -4.24 6.77
CA GLY A 235 13.84 -4.05 7.85
C GLY A 235 14.83 -2.92 7.60
N ASN A 236 15.86 -2.81 8.46
CA ASN A 236 16.98 -1.92 8.19
C ASN A 236 17.97 -2.62 7.25
N ASN A 237 18.26 -2.01 6.10
CA ASN A 237 19.06 -2.61 5.04
C ASN A 237 19.91 -1.55 4.32
N ASP A 238 20.85 -2.00 3.48
CA ASP A 238 21.81 -1.13 2.79
C ASP A 238 21.30 -0.60 1.43
N THR A 239 20.03 -0.81 1.08
CA THR A 239 19.47 -0.28 -0.17
C THR A 239 19.29 1.24 -0.07
N GLN A 240 19.51 1.95 -1.18
CA GLN A 240 19.42 3.40 -1.21
C GLN A 240 18.41 3.85 -2.25
N TRP A 241 17.52 4.78 -1.86
CA TRP A 241 16.63 5.47 -2.78
C TRP A 241 17.36 6.64 -3.46
N ASP A 242 17.29 6.69 -4.78
CA ASP A 242 17.76 7.83 -5.53
C ASP A 242 16.69 8.93 -5.57
N PHE A 243 16.83 9.93 -4.71
CA PHE A 243 15.91 11.05 -4.57
C PHE A 243 15.79 11.93 -5.83
N SER A 244 16.69 11.78 -6.80
CA SER A 244 16.60 12.50 -8.07
C SER A 244 15.57 11.93 -9.05
N GLN A 245 15.18 10.66 -8.87
CA GLN A 245 14.21 9.99 -9.75
C GLN A 245 12.78 10.53 -9.61
N TRP A 246 12.45 11.02 -8.41
CA TRP A 246 11.11 11.49 -8.13
C TRP A 246 11.13 12.55 -7.01
N THR A 247 10.55 13.72 -7.27
CA THR A 247 10.56 14.85 -6.34
C THR A 247 9.14 15.25 -6.00
N PRO A 248 8.75 15.25 -4.70
CA PRO A 248 7.45 15.70 -4.25
C PRO A 248 7.37 17.24 -4.21
N GLU A 249 6.19 17.78 -4.45
CA GLU A 249 5.86 19.19 -4.20
C GLU A 249 5.48 19.39 -2.72
N VAL A 250 4.87 18.36 -2.10
CA VAL A 250 4.48 18.37 -0.68
C VAL A 250 5.05 17.14 0.02
N VAL A 251 5.67 17.38 1.16
CA VAL A 251 6.11 16.34 2.09
C VAL A 251 5.32 16.45 3.40
N VAL A 252 4.79 15.34 3.88
CA VAL A 252 4.14 15.24 5.19
C VAL A 252 5.00 14.38 6.11
N ILE A 253 5.35 14.88 7.29
CA ILE A 253 6.08 14.13 8.33
C ILE A 253 5.13 13.94 9.49
N ASN A 254 4.58 12.72 9.65
CA ASN A 254 3.68 12.37 10.77
C ASN A 254 4.36 11.33 11.64
N LEU A 255 5.16 11.82 12.58
CA LEU A 255 6.03 11.03 13.47
C LEU A 255 6.00 11.62 14.89
N PHE A 256 6.63 10.92 15.84
CA PHE A 256 6.68 11.22 17.27
C PHE A 256 5.62 10.52 18.13
N GLN A 257 4.68 9.81 17.55
CA GLN A 257 3.71 9.02 18.32
C GLN A 257 4.42 7.89 19.09
N ASN A 258 5.31 7.14 18.44
CA ASN A 258 6.06 6.06 19.08
C ASN A 258 7.09 6.60 20.09
N ASP A 259 7.77 7.69 19.75
CA ASP A 259 8.72 8.33 20.69
C ASP A 259 8.04 8.71 22.00
N LYS A 260 6.82 9.30 21.93
CA LYS A 260 6.02 9.60 23.12
C LYS A 260 5.83 8.37 23.99
N TRP A 261 5.38 7.30 23.37
CA TRP A 261 5.05 6.08 24.08
C TRP A 261 6.29 5.45 24.72
N LEU A 262 7.35 5.30 23.93
CA LEU A 262 8.57 4.61 24.34
C LEU A 262 9.42 5.41 25.32
N ILE A 263 9.36 6.75 25.26
CA ILE A 263 10.10 7.63 26.19
C ILE A 263 9.31 7.86 27.47
N ASP A 264 8.03 8.26 27.36
CA ASP A 264 7.25 8.73 28.51
C ASP A 264 6.62 7.58 29.32
N ARG A 265 6.27 6.45 28.67
CA ARG A 265 5.64 5.29 29.34
C ARG A 265 6.61 4.14 29.57
N GLU A 266 7.35 3.73 28.51
CA GLU A 266 8.25 2.57 28.56
C GLU A 266 9.64 2.93 29.09
N HIS A 267 9.98 4.23 29.18
CA HIS A 267 11.29 4.72 29.66
C HIS A 267 12.49 4.06 28.99
N ARG A 268 12.40 3.83 27.65
CA ARG A 268 13.44 3.12 26.88
C ARG A 268 14.73 3.91 26.69
N LEU A 269 14.69 5.24 26.79
CA LEU A 269 15.88 6.08 26.72
C LEU A 269 16.30 6.51 28.13
N LYS A 270 17.56 6.23 28.50
CA LYS A 270 18.12 6.58 29.79
C LYS A 270 19.48 7.28 29.60
N PRO A 271 19.68 8.50 30.14
CA PRO A 271 18.69 9.33 30.83
C PRO A 271 17.52 9.71 29.92
N THR A 272 16.36 10.01 30.49
CA THR A 272 15.20 10.51 29.73
C THR A 272 15.57 11.79 28.98
N PRO A 273 15.34 11.87 27.67
CA PRO A 273 15.70 13.03 26.88
C PRO A 273 15.01 14.30 27.39
N SER A 274 15.76 15.39 27.44
CA SER A 274 15.23 16.71 27.73
C SER A 274 14.29 17.20 26.59
N ASP A 275 13.46 18.21 26.87
CA ASP A 275 12.62 18.86 25.85
C ASP A 275 13.49 19.38 24.68
N GLU A 276 14.66 19.93 24.96
CA GLU A 276 15.61 20.41 23.96
C GLU A 276 16.15 19.28 23.06
N GLN A 277 16.46 18.12 23.62
CA GLN A 277 16.93 16.97 22.86
C GLN A 277 15.83 16.41 21.94
N ARG A 278 14.57 16.42 22.39
CA ARG A 278 13.42 16.01 21.58
C ARG A 278 13.22 16.98 20.40
N ILE A 279 13.24 18.28 20.67
CA ILE A 279 13.14 19.33 19.64
C ILE A 279 14.27 19.19 18.62
N LYS A 280 15.52 19.01 19.10
CA LYS A 280 16.68 18.87 18.23
C LYS A 280 16.60 17.64 17.33
N ALA A 281 16.19 16.48 17.87
CA ALA A 281 16.08 15.24 17.09
C ALA A 281 15.06 15.39 15.94
N TYR A 282 13.91 16.01 16.23
CA TYR A 282 12.91 16.28 15.19
C TYR A 282 13.42 17.28 14.15
N LEU A 283 14.03 18.37 14.61
CA LEU A 283 14.62 19.38 13.73
C LEU A 283 15.68 18.79 12.79
N ASP A 284 16.57 17.96 13.32
CA ASP A 284 17.64 17.33 12.52
C ASP A 284 17.05 16.43 11.44
N PHE A 285 15.99 15.66 11.75
CA PHE A 285 15.30 14.84 10.77
C PHE A 285 14.62 15.68 9.70
N VAL A 286 13.89 16.74 10.06
CA VAL A 286 13.26 17.65 9.10
C VAL A 286 14.31 18.30 8.21
N LYS A 287 15.45 18.71 8.74
CA LYS A 287 16.58 19.25 7.96
C LYS A 287 17.15 18.21 6.98
N SER A 288 17.20 16.93 7.37
CA SER A 288 17.62 15.86 6.45
C SER A 288 16.65 15.73 5.26
N ILE A 289 15.35 15.79 5.52
CA ILE A 289 14.31 15.78 4.45
C ILE A 289 14.41 17.04 3.57
N ARG A 290 14.59 18.22 4.18
CA ARG A 290 14.80 19.48 3.44
C ARG A 290 16.02 19.40 2.51
N GLY A 291 17.10 18.76 2.98
CA GLY A 291 18.30 18.52 2.17
C GLY A 291 18.05 17.65 0.94
N LYS A 292 17.10 16.71 1.01
CA LYS A 292 16.69 15.88 -0.13
C LYS A 292 15.72 16.61 -1.07
N TYR A 293 14.83 17.45 -0.52
CA TYR A 293 13.77 18.14 -1.23
C TYR A 293 13.79 19.66 -0.95
N PRO A 294 14.73 20.41 -1.57
CA PRO A 294 14.96 21.82 -1.24
C PRO A 294 13.75 22.74 -1.48
N HIS A 295 12.85 22.35 -2.37
CA HIS A 295 11.72 23.19 -2.80
C HIS A 295 10.36 22.70 -2.34
N ALA A 296 10.27 21.50 -1.73
CA ALA A 296 9.02 20.94 -1.27
C ALA A 296 8.40 21.77 -0.13
N TYR A 297 7.07 21.81 -0.08
CA TYR A 297 6.36 22.30 1.09
C TYR A 297 6.31 21.20 2.15
N ILE A 298 6.94 21.42 3.31
CA ILE A 298 6.99 20.43 4.40
C ILE A 298 5.86 20.70 5.39
N ILE A 299 5.05 19.69 5.67
CA ILE A 299 4.00 19.70 6.68
C ILE A 299 4.43 18.79 7.82
N CYS A 300 4.82 19.40 8.94
CA CYS A 300 5.16 18.68 10.17
C CYS A 300 3.87 18.34 10.92
N ALA A 301 3.39 17.11 10.75
CA ALA A 301 2.15 16.62 11.31
C ALA A 301 2.38 15.79 12.58
N LEU A 302 1.33 15.60 13.36
CA LEU A 302 1.25 14.65 14.46
C LEU A 302 -0.21 14.24 14.67
N GLY A 303 -0.41 12.98 15.03
CA GLY A 303 -1.72 12.46 15.43
C GLY A 303 -2.20 11.36 14.50
N SER A 304 -3.29 10.76 14.85
CA SER A 304 -4.35 11.15 15.78
C SER A 304 -4.47 10.24 17.02
N MET A 305 -3.38 9.70 17.52
CA MET A 305 -3.35 8.98 18.79
C MET A 305 -3.02 9.94 19.96
N ASP A 306 -2.70 9.39 21.13
CA ASP A 306 -2.52 10.14 22.37
C ASP A 306 -1.35 11.15 22.39
N ALA A 307 -0.49 11.17 21.36
CA ALA A 307 0.52 12.23 21.24
C ALA A 307 -0.10 13.62 21.02
N THR A 308 -1.36 13.68 20.53
CA THR A 308 -2.15 14.91 20.39
C THR A 308 -3.26 15.06 21.42
N GLU A 309 -3.27 14.23 22.46
CA GLU A 309 -4.19 14.37 23.58
C GLU A 309 -4.00 15.72 24.30
N ALA A 310 -5.08 16.25 24.86
CA ALA A 310 -5.06 17.52 25.59
C ALA A 310 -4.02 17.48 26.72
N GLY A 311 -3.15 18.49 26.76
CA GLY A 311 -2.05 18.59 27.72
C GLY A 311 -0.75 17.88 27.28
N SER A 312 -0.70 17.20 26.14
CA SER A 312 0.53 16.63 25.57
C SER A 312 1.51 17.72 25.19
N LYS A 313 2.79 17.54 25.54
CA LYS A 313 3.88 18.44 25.15
C LYS A 313 4.39 18.21 23.72
N TRP A 314 4.07 17.05 23.11
CA TRP A 314 4.68 16.62 21.86
C TRP A 314 4.38 17.53 20.65
N PRO A 315 3.16 18.07 20.48
CA PRO A 315 2.91 19.10 19.48
C PRO A 315 3.81 20.35 19.66
N GLY A 316 4.10 20.70 20.92
CA GLY A 316 5.00 21.82 21.25
C GLY A 316 6.43 21.62 20.78
N TYR A 317 6.99 20.40 20.83
CA TYR A 317 8.33 20.11 20.34
C TYR A 317 8.43 20.28 18.83
N ILE A 318 7.41 19.80 18.08
CA ILE A 318 7.33 19.99 16.63
C ILE A 318 7.20 21.48 16.28
N THR A 319 6.31 22.19 16.98
CA THR A 319 6.13 23.65 16.77
C THR A 319 7.44 24.40 17.00
N ALA A 320 8.19 24.06 18.07
CA ALA A 320 9.47 24.68 18.37
C ALA A 320 10.52 24.39 17.27
N ALA A 321 10.58 23.16 16.74
CA ALA A 321 11.46 22.80 15.64
C ALA A 321 11.14 23.62 14.36
N VAL A 322 9.86 23.68 13.97
CA VAL A 322 9.41 24.48 12.82
C VAL A 322 9.69 25.96 13.00
N THR A 323 9.47 26.49 14.21
CA THR A 323 9.77 27.89 14.53
C THR A 323 11.28 28.20 14.37
N ARG A 324 12.16 27.26 14.75
CA ARG A 324 13.61 27.41 14.55
C ARG A 324 13.98 27.44 13.08
N MET A 325 13.42 26.57 12.26
CA MET A 325 13.65 26.60 10.82
C MET A 325 13.22 27.91 10.18
N LYS A 326 12.02 28.42 10.51
CA LYS A 326 11.54 29.71 10.03
C LYS A 326 12.36 30.90 10.53
N LYS A 327 13.01 30.79 11.68
CA LYS A 327 13.93 31.82 12.19
C LYS A 327 15.25 31.79 11.43
N GLU A 328 15.74 30.61 11.05
CA GLU A 328 16.95 30.46 10.22
C GLU A 328 16.70 30.93 8.78
N ASP A 329 15.55 30.61 8.21
CA ASP A 329 15.09 31.07 6.88
C ASP A 329 13.62 31.52 6.95
N PRO A 330 13.35 32.85 6.93
CA PRO A 330 11.97 33.37 6.91
C PRO A 330 11.15 32.98 5.67
N GLY A 331 11.80 32.56 4.58
CA GLY A 331 11.16 32.05 3.37
C GLY A 331 10.85 30.56 3.38
N GLU A 332 11.16 29.88 4.46
CA GLU A 332 11.03 28.42 4.58
C GLU A 332 9.60 27.94 4.38
N LYS A 333 9.40 27.05 3.41
CA LYS A 333 8.09 26.46 3.10
C LYS A 333 7.82 25.29 4.04
N ILE A 334 7.46 25.60 5.27
CA ILE A 334 7.22 24.62 6.33
C ILE A 334 6.12 25.12 7.27
N ASP A 335 5.22 24.23 7.67
CA ASP A 335 4.21 24.51 8.70
C ASP A 335 3.90 23.25 9.54
N THR A 336 3.14 23.44 10.62
CA THR A 336 2.62 22.34 11.44
C THR A 336 1.16 22.06 11.12
N LEU A 337 0.76 20.79 11.23
CA LEU A 337 -0.63 20.34 11.13
C LEU A 337 -0.87 19.21 12.13
N PHE A 338 -1.66 19.45 13.18
CA PHE A 338 -1.95 18.43 14.18
C PHE A 338 -3.35 17.86 13.97
N PHE A 339 -3.43 16.53 13.90
CA PHE A 339 -4.72 15.83 13.86
C PHE A 339 -5.25 15.67 15.28
N GLU A 340 -6.57 15.66 15.40
CA GLU A 340 -7.23 15.55 16.69
C GLU A 340 -7.07 14.13 17.25
N PHE A 341 -6.91 14.06 18.58
CA PHE A 341 -6.90 12.79 19.28
C PHE A 341 -8.23 12.05 19.09
N THR A 342 -8.17 10.78 18.72
CA THR A 342 -9.36 9.94 18.43
C THR A 342 -10.25 9.70 19.66
N GLY A 343 -9.72 9.91 20.88
CA GLY A 343 -10.43 9.67 22.13
C GLY A 343 -10.32 8.23 22.64
N PHE A 344 -9.59 7.34 21.96
CA PHE A 344 -9.34 5.98 22.39
C PHE A 344 -7.86 5.57 22.17
N GLY A 345 -7.43 4.50 22.88
CA GLY A 345 -6.03 4.12 22.91
C GLY A 345 -5.50 3.34 21.71
N GLY A 346 -6.34 3.06 20.70
CA GLY A 346 -5.98 2.30 19.51
C GLY A 346 -5.64 3.18 18.30
N HIS A 347 -5.24 2.53 17.20
CA HIS A 347 -5.00 3.20 15.95
C HIS A 347 -6.28 3.80 15.35
N PRO A 348 -6.19 4.91 14.59
CA PRO A 348 -7.36 5.51 13.95
C PRO A 348 -8.00 4.54 12.95
N ARG A 349 -9.33 4.48 12.96
CA ARG A 349 -10.12 3.73 11.99
C ARG A 349 -10.34 4.55 10.72
N VAL A 350 -10.92 3.93 9.69
CA VAL A 350 -11.19 4.60 8.39
C VAL A 350 -11.91 5.92 8.58
N LYS A 351 -12.88 6.01 9.49
CA LYS A 351 -13.61 7.24 9.77
C LYS A 351 -12.71 8.39 10.27
N GLN A 352 -11.78 8.09 11.17
CA GLN A 352 -10.80 9.06 11.65
C GLN A 352 -9.79 9.42 10.56
N HIS A 353 -9.37 8.46 9.75
CA HIS A 353 -8.54 8.73 8.58
C HIS A 353 -9.23 9.66 7.58
N GLN A 354 -10.51 9.49 7.32
CA GLN A 354 -11.29 10.40 6.47
C GLN A 354 -11.32 11.84 7.03
N ALA A 355 -11.54 11.99 8.35
CA ALA A 355 -11.49 13.30 9.00
C ALA A 355 -10.10 13.96 8.91
N ASN A 356 -9.04 13.18 9.14
CA ASN A 356 -7.65 13.64 9.00
C ASN A 356 -7.32 14.00 7.54
N ALA A 357 -7.82 13.23 6.57
CA ALA A 357 -7.65 13.51 5.15
C ALA A 357 -8.32 14.83 4.74
N ALA A 358 -9.55 15.05 5.18
CA ALA A 358 -10.26 16.32 4.91
C ALA A 358 -9.47 17.53 5.45
N LYS A 359 -8.89 17.42 6.66
CA LYS A 359 -8.04 18.45 7.25
C LYS A 359 -6.75 18.66 6.46
N LEU A 360 -6.08 17.60 6.07
CA LEU A 360 -4.85 17.65 5.27
C LEU A 360 -5.11 18.24 3.87
N THR A 361 -6.16 17.77 3.20
CA THR A 361 -6.58 18.26 1.87
C THR A 361 -6.87 19.75 1.89
N ALA A 362 -7.66 20.21 2.87
CA ALA A 362 -7.98 21.63 3.02
C ALA A 362 -6.72 22.47 3.27
N PHE A 363 -5.79 21.97 4.10
CA PHE A 363 -4.53 22.64 4.37
C PHE A 363 -3.67 22.76 3.10
N ILE A 364 -3.50 21.68 2.35
CA ILE A 364 -2.69 21.67 1.12
C ILE A 364 -3.31 22.58 0.08
N ARG A 365 -4.64 22.53 -0.14
CA ARG A 365 -5.32 23.46 -1.06
C ARG A 365 -5.07 24.90 -0.70
N GLY A 366 -5.14 25.26 0.58
CA GLY A 366 -4.89 26.62 1.06
C GLY A 366 -3.44 27.10 0.88
N LYS A 367 -2.47 26.18 0.87
CA LYS A 367 -1.03 26.51 0.76
C LYS A 367 -0.50 26.42 -0.65
N MET A 368 -0.98 25.45 -1.44
CA MET A 368 -0.45 25.11 -2.75
C MET A 368 -1.34 25.57 -3.90
N GLY A 369 -2.62 25.86 -3.63
CA GLY A 369 -3.57 26.24 -4.68
C GLY A 369 -4.02 25.07 -5.57
N TRP A 370 -3.90 23.83 -5.10
CA TRP A 370 -4.27 22.59 -5.84
C TRP A 370 -5.77 22.39 -5.97
#